data_1811c76019b99889cc3f048f683b42e5
#
_entry.id   1811c76019b99889cc3f048f683b42e5
#
_cell.length_a   1.000
_cell.length_b   1.000
_cell.length_c   1.000
_cell.angle_alpha   90.00
_cell.angle_beta   90.00
_cell.angle_gamma   90.00
#
_symmetry.space_group_name_H-M   'P 1'
#
loop_
_entity.id
_entity.type
_entity.pdbx_description
1 polymer ?
#
loop_
_entity_poly.entity_id
_entity_poly.type
_entity_poly.pdbx_seq_one_letter_code
_entity_poly.pdbx_strand_id
1 'polypeptide(L)'
;DAAHVVSPFGARGGNTGIQDAANLAWKLALVTQGVAQDTLLDSYNDERRPAAEENLRVTSRSARFLAPRSNAEHALRRAVVDLAARYPFARALVNTGRMSVANAYPGAAHLPEGACTVQNLALAWQDGRPTSMVELLGGRPNACLGFWFGPTHAQAAAASDLPPDLPLQLVAVGGNSGLPTLQPDEALAQHLGHPPPGSLVLVRPDAYRAACLQQPDATSITALLRAALSLR
;
A
#
# COMPACT_ATOMS: atom_id res chain seq x y z
N ASP A 1 -3.13 14.10 -16.16
CA ASP A 1 -3.54 15.49 -16.40
C ASP A 1 -5.05 15.67 -16.48
N ALA A 2 -5.83 14.64 -16.75
CA ALA A 2 -7.28 14.74 -16.82
C ALA A 2 -7.93 14.98 -15.43
N ALA A 3 -7.34 14.41 -14.38
CA ALA A 3 -7.85 14.51 -13.01
C ALA A 3 -7.10 15.57 -12.19
N HIS A 4 -5.80 15.72 -12.40
CA HIS A 4 -4.95 16.66 -11.65
C HIS A 4 -3.67 16.98 -12.41
N VAL A 5 -3.16 18.21 -12.22
CA VAL A 5 -1.86 18.65 -12.72
C VAL A 5 -0.96 18.97 -11.54
N VAL A 6 0.17 18.27 -11.44
CA VAL A 6 1.12 18.39 -10.34
C VAL A 6 2.36 19.13 -10.81
N SER A 7 2.86 20.07 -9.99
CA SER A 7 4.10 20.80 -10.28
C SER A 7 5.26 19.83 -10.53
N PRO A 8 6.15 20.09 -11.53
CA PRO A 8 7.31 19.25 -11.80
C PRO A 8 8.32 19.24 -10.63
N PHE A 9 8.27 20.26 -9.77
CA PHE A 9 9.13 20.32 -8.59
C PHE A 9 8.74 19.27 -7.55
N GLY A 10 9.58 18.24 -7.42
CA GLY A 10 9.40 17.13 -6.50
C GLY A 10 9.12 15.79 -7.19
N ALA A 11 9.13 15.75 -8.54
CA ALA A 11 9.01 14.52 -9.35
C ALA A 11 7.80 13.62 -9.01
N ARG A 12 6.68 14.20 -8.54
CA ARG A 12 5.48 13.45 -8.12
C ARG A 12 4.44 13.25 -9.23
N GLY A 13 4.48 14.02 -10.31
CA GLY A 13 3.44 13.97 -11.34
C GLY A 13 3.32 12.58 -11.97
N GLY A 14 4.40 12.03 -12.52
CA GLY A 14 4.41 10.70 -13.11
C GLY A 14 4.09 9.60 -12.09
N ASN A 15 4.71 9.67 -10.90
CA ASN A 15 4.48 8.70 -9.83
C ASN A 15 3.03 8.70 -9.35
N THR A 16 2.38 9.86 -9.26
CA THR A 16 0.96 9.96 -8.90
C THR A 16 0.08 9.30 -9.95
N GLY A 17 0.35 9.53 -11.25
CA GLY A 17 -0.38 8.87 -12.34
C GLY A 17 -0.21 7.35 -12.35
N ILE A 18 1.00 6.84 -12.07
CA ILE A 18 1.25 5.40 -11.92
C ILE A 18 0.45 4.83 -10.75
N GLN A 19 0.43 5.53 -9.61
CA GLN A 19 -0.35 5.11 -8.45
C GLN A 19 -1.86 5.16 -8.70
N ASP A 20 -2.36 6.15 -9.45
CA ASP A 20 -3.76 6.23 -9.85
C ASP A 20 -4.12 5.03 -10.74
N ALA A 21 -3.30 4.73 -11.74
CA ALA A 21 -3.50 3.58 -12.61
C ALA A 21 -3.43 2.25 -11.84
N ALA A 22 -2.45 2.08 -10.97
CA ALA A 22 -2.32 0.88 -10.14
C ALA A 22 -3.52 0.69 -9.21
N ASN A 23 -4.04 1.77 -8.60
CA ASN A 23 -5.20 1.71 -7.73
C ASN A 23 -6.50 1.39 -8.49
N LEU A 24 -6.68 1.95 -9.69
CA LEU A 24 -7.90 1.80 -10.47
C LEU A 24 -7.95 0.49 -11.26
N ALA A 25 -6.83 0.03 -11.80
CA ALA A 25 -6.80 -1.07 -12.76
C ALA A 25 -7.38 -2.39 -12.21
N TRP A 26 -6.97 -2.80 -11.01
CA TRP A 26 -7.48 -4.03 -10.40
C TRP A 26 -8.96 -3.91 -10.00
N LYS A 27 -9.42 -2.73 -9.58
CA LYS A 27 -10.82 -2.47 -9.24
C LYS A 27 -11.69 -2.59 -10.49
N LEU A 28 -11.29 -1.95 -11.58
CA LEU A 28 -11.96 -2.08 -12.87
C LEU A 28 -11.99 -3.53 -13.35
N ALA A 29 -10.88 -4.26 -13.23
CA ALA A 29 -10.82 -5.65 -13.62
C ALA A 29 -11.83 -6.52 -12.86
N LEU A 30 -11.91 -6.39 -11.53
CA LEU A 30 -12.88 -7.16 -10.74
C LEU A 30 -14.34 -6.79 -11.06
N VAL A 31 -14.64 -5.52 -11.29
CA VAL A 31 -15.98 -5.05 -11.64
C VAL A 31 -16.37 -5.53 -13.04
N THR A 32 -15.52 -5.36 -14.05
CA THR A 32 -15.81 -5.77 -15.43
C THR A 32 -15.92 -7.29 -15.60
N GLN A 33 -15.23 -8.06 -14.76
CA GLN A 33 -15.36 -9.51 -14.68
C GLN A 33 -16.60 -9.98 -13.91
N GLY A 34 -17.36 -9.06 -13.33
CA GLY A 34 -18.56 -9.39 -12.54
C GLY A 34 -18.25 -9.97 -11.16
N VAL A 35 -17.01 -9.94 -10.71
CA VAL A 35 -16.56 -10.46 -9.39
C VAL A 35 -16.92 -9.48 -8.28
N ALA A 36 -16.77 -8.19 -8.51
CA ALA A 36 -17.10 -7.13 -7.56
C ALA A 36 -18.27 -6.26 -8.03
N GLN A 37 -18.88 -5.56 -7.09
CA GLN A 37 -19.92 -4.56 -7.35
C GLN A 37 -19.29 -3.24 -7.81
N ASP A 38 -20.05 -2.42 -8.53
CA ASP A 38 -19.61 -1.12 -9.04
C ASP A 38 -19.20 -0.16 -7.91
N THR A 39 -19.76 -0.33 -6.71
CA THR A 39 -19.40 0.41 -5.50
C THR A 39 -17.93 0.30 -5.11
N LEU A 40 -17.21 -0.73 -5.57
CA LEU A 40 -15.76 -0.80 -5.41
C LEU A 40 -15.04 0.40 -6.06
N LEU A 41 -15.57 0.91 -7.16
CA LEU A 41 -14.97 2.04 -7.88
C LEU A 41 -15.07 3.36 -7.09
N ASP A 42 -16.06 3.51 -6.21
CA ASP A 42 -16.18 4.71 -5.37
C ASP A 42 -14.95 4.89 -4.48
N SER A 43 -14.37 3.76 -4.01
CA SER A 43 -13.16 3.78 -3.20
C SER A 43 -11.94 4.38 -3.93
N TYR A 44 -11.94 4.42 -5.26
CA TYR A 44 -10.89 5.11 -6.03
C TYR A 44 -10.86 6.61 -5.70
N ASN A 45 -12.02 7.26 -5.71
CA ASN A 45 -12.11 8.67 -5.39
C ASN A 45 -11.72 8.95 -3.94
N ASP A 46 -12.19 8.13 -3.00
CA ASP A 46 -11.94 8.29 -1.56
C ASP A 46 -10.45 8.14 -1.21
N GLU A 47 -9.75 7.27 -1.93
CA GLU A 47 -8.35 7.00 -1.71
C GLU A 47 -7.43 7.96 -2.49
N ARG A 48 -7.71 8.21 -3.76
CA ARG A 48 -6.79 8.94 -4.64
C ARG A 48 -6.95 10.46 -4.58
N ARG A 49 -8.14 10.96 -4.30
CA ARG A 49 -8.36 12.40 -4.16
C ARG A 49 -7.57 13.02 -2.99
N PRO A 50 -7.61 12.50 -1.74
CA PRO A 50 -6.78 13.02 -0.66
C PRO A 50 -5.27 12.91 -0.96
N ALA A 51 -4.84 11.83 -1.61
CA ALA A 51 -3.46 11.66 -2.03
C ALA A 51 -3.02 12.70 -3.07
N ALA A 52 -3.87 13.00 -4.05
CA ALA A 52 -3.61 14.05 -5.04
C ALA A 52 -3.57 15.44 -4.40
N GLU A 53 -4.50 15.74 -3.50
CA GLU A 53 -4.54 17.01 -2.76
C GLU A 53 -3.27 17.19 -1.91
N GLU A 54 -2.80 16.16 -1.24
CA GLU A 54 -1.54 16.19 -0.51
C GLU A 54 -0.34 16.44 -1.44
N ASN A 55 -0.28 15.73 -2.56
CA ASN A 55 0.79 15.90 -3.54
C ASN A 55 0.81 17.32 -4.11
N LEU A 56 -0.35 17.89 -4.44
CA LEU A 56 -0.47 19.27 -4.89
C LEU A 56 0.01 20.27 -3.83
N ARG A 57 -0.37 20.06 -2.57
CA ARG A 57 0.04 20.93 -1.45
C ARG A 57 1.57 20.89 -1.26
N VAL A 58 2.16 19.68 -1.25
CA VAL A 58 3.61 19.53 -1.03
C VAL A 58 4.42 20.09 -2.19
N THR A 59 4.03 19.78 -3.44
CA THR A 59 4.76 20.26 -4.63
C THR A 59 4.60 21.76 -4.83
N SER A 60 3.43 22.33 -4.53
CA SER A 60 3.20 23.79 -4.57
C SER A 60 4.07 24.53 -3.54
N ARG A 61 4.25 23.97 -2.33
CA ARG A 61 5.16 24.52 -1.32
C ARG A 61 6.60 24.52 -1.83
N SER A 62 7.05 23.42 -2.42
CA SER A 62 8.38 23.29 -3.01
C SER A 62 8.58 24.29 -4.15
N ALA A 63 7.59 24.44 -5.04
CA ALA A 63 7.63 25.38 -6.14
C ALA A 63 7.77 26.83 -5.66
N ARG A 64 7.00 27.23 -4.63
CA ARG A 64 7.11 28.58 -4.04
C ARG A 64 8.46 28.84 -3.37
N PHE A 65 9.03 27.81 -2.73
CA PHE A 65 10.35 27.93 -2.13
C PHE A 65 11.45 28.11 -3.20
N LEU A 66 11.34 27.37 -4.32
CA LEU A 66 12.31 27.45 -5.42
C LEU A 66 12.15 28.73 -6.24
N ALA A 67 10.92 29.17 -6.49
CA ALA A 67 10.57 30.37 -7.25
C ALA A 67 9.68 31.30 -6.41
N PRO A 68 10.26 32.07 -5.45
CA PRO A 68 9.52 33.02 -4.63
C PRO A 68 8.87 34.12 -5.49
N ARG A 69 7.67 34.51 -5.14
CA ARG A 69 6.86 35.51 -5.88
C ARG A 69 6.79 36.87 -5.19
N SER A 70 7.25 36.98 -3.95
CA SER A 70 7.22 38.23 -3.17
C SER A 70 8.52 38.47 -2.44
N ASN A 71 8.78 39.74 -2.05
CA ASN A 71 9.96 40.07 -1.26
C ASN A 71 10.02 39.33 0.07
N ALA A 72 8.87 39.06 0.70
CA ALA A 72 8.80 38.30 1.93
C ALA A 72 9.21 36.83 1.72
N GLU A 73 8.76 36.21 0.64
CA GLU A 73 9.17 34.84 0.27
C GLU A 73 10.66 34.75 -0.06
N HIS A 74 11.22 35.78 -0.75
CA HIS A 74 12.65 35.88 -1.00
C HIS A 74 13.46 35.99 0.30
N ALA A 75 13.01 36.84 1.24
CA ALA A 75 13.66 37.00 2.54
C ALA A 75 13.60 35.69 3.35
N LEU A 76 12.42 35.05 3.41
CA LEU A 76 12.23 33.76 4.08
C LEU A 76 13.18 32.69 3.48
N ARG A 77 13.23 32.57 2.14
CA ARG A 77 14.11 31.61 1.46
C ARG A 77 15.57 31.82 1.84
N ARG A 78 16.06 33.06 1.81
CA ARG A 78 17.45 33.38 2.20
C ARG A 78 17.72 32.97 3.64
N ALA A 79 16.86 33.38 4.58
CA ALA A 79 17.00 33.02 5.99
C ALA A 79 17.02 31.49 6.23
N VAL A 80 16.13 30.77 5.55
CA VAL A 80 16.07 29.29 5.67
C VAL A 80 17.31 28.64 5.09
N VAL A 81 17.80 29.09 3.93
CA VAL A 81 19.02 28.55 3.31
C VAL A 81 20.26 28.82 4.19
N ASP A 82 20.41 30.04 4.73
CA ASP A 82 21.51 30.42 5.60
C ASP A 82 21.50 29.60 6.91
N LEU A 83 20.33 29.38 7.50
CA LEU A 83 20.15 28.57 8.70
C LEU A 83 20.38 27.07 8.42
N ALA A 84 19.94 26.57 7.26
CA ALA A 84 20.09 25.16 6.87
C ALA A 84 21.56 24.74 6.74
N ALA A 85 22.44 25.67 6.41
CA ALA A 85 23.88 25.41 6.39
C ALA A 85 24.43 25.07 7.78
N ARG A 86 23.80 25.57 8.85
CA ARG A 86 24.30 25.50 10.24
C ARG A 86 23.45 24.59 11.14
N TYR A 87 22.15 24.51 10.90
CA TYR A 87 21.21 23.90 11.81
C TYR A 87 20.36 22.80 11.16
N PRO A 88 20.29 21.57 11.75
CA PRO A 88 19.50 20.45 11.22
C PRO A 88 18.00 20.76 11.09
N PHE A 89 17.40 21.51 12.03
CA PHE A 89 15.97 21.83 11.97
C PHE A 89 15.61 22.65 10.73
N ALA A 90 16.50 23.54 10.29
CA ALA A 90 16.28 24.35 9.11
C ALA A 90 16.42 23.52 7.81
N ARG A 91 17.25 22.49 7.80
CA ARG A 91 17.31 21.51 6.70
C ARG A 91 15.99 20.79 6.52
N ALA A 92 15.30 20.45 7.60
CA ALA A 92 13.99 19.83 7.54
C ALA A 92 12.90 20.76 6.94
N LEU A 93 13.08 22.09 7.00
CA LEU A 93 12.17 23.03 6.32
C LEU A 93 12.33 23.01 4.79
N VAL A 94 13.53 22.70 4.29
CA VAL A 94 13.83 22.59 2.85
C VAL A 94 13.50 21.19 2.35
N ASN A 95 13.94 20.16 3.09
CA ASN A 95 13.74 18.76 2.72
C ASN A 95 13.00 18.04 3.85
N THR A 96 11.70 17.99 3.76
CA THR A 96 10.84 17.30 4.74
C THR A 96 10.87 15.79 4.61
N GLY A 97 11.54 15.22 3.59
CA GLY A 97 11.46 13.80 3.26
C GLY A 97 10.09 13.35 2.72
N ARG A 98 9.06 14.21 2.82
CA ARG A 98 7.67 13.83 2.47
C ARG A 98 7.49 13.39 1.02
N MET A 99 8.34 13.88 0.11
CA MET A 99 8.29 13.51 -1.30
C MET A 99 8.77 12.09 -1.60
N SER A 100 9.46 11.46 -0.67
CA SER A 100 9.96 10.08 -0.79
C SER A 100 9.06 9.04 -0.14
N VAL A 101 7.97 9.48 0.51
CA VAL A 101 7.05 8.59 1.24
C VAL A 101 5.77 8.41 0.43
N ALA A 102 5.26 7.17 0.36
CA ALA A 102 3.97 6.87 -0.24
C ALA A 102 2.83 7.60 0.50
N ASN A 103 1.77 7.93 -0.22
CA ASN A 103 0.57 8.49 0.39
C ASN A 103 -0.12 7.41 1.23
N ALA A 104 -0.56 7.75 2.43
CA ALA A 104 -1.54 6.97 3.17
C ALA A 104 -2.96 7.32 2.67
N TYR A 105 -3.91 6.43 2.95
CA TYR A 105 -5.33 6.66 2.62
C TYR A 105 -6.13 6.87 3.92
N PRO A 106 -6.14 8.08 4.49
CA PRO A 106 -6.87 8.34 5.72
C PRO A 106 -8.38 8.25 5.47
N GLY A 107 -9.08 7.53 6.34
CA GLY A 107 -10.54 7.44 6.30
C GLY A 107 -11.11 6.59 5.15
N ALA A 108 -10.30 5.87 4.41
CA ALA A 108 -10.80 4.91 3.43
C ALA A 108 -11.54 3.78 4.15
N ALA A 109 -12.83 3.63 3.88
CA ALA A 109 -13.72 2.69 4.57
C ALA A 109 -13.26 1.23 4.53
N HIS A 110 -12.42 0.89 3.55
CA HIS A 110 -11.93 -0.46 3.30
C HIS A 110 -10.47 -0.69 3.71
N LEU A 111 -9.84 0.27 4.40
CA LEU A 111 -8.45 0.17 4.82
C LEU A 111 -8.30 0.54 6.30
N PRO A 112 -7.37 -0.11 7.04
CA PRO A 112 -7.04 0.31 8.40
C PRO A 112 -6.51 1.75 8.41
N GLU A 113 -6.75 2.46 9.49
CA GLU A 113 -6.22 3.81 9.66
C GLU A 113 -4.71 3.82 9.46
N GLY A 114 -4.22 4.75 8.63
CA GLY A 114 -2.81 4.84 8.31
C GLY A 114 -2.27 3.73 7.39
N ALA A 115 -3.14 3.03 6.66
CA ALA A 115 -2.69 2.03 5.69
C ALA A 115 -1.66 2.61 4.72
N CYS A 116 -0.52 1.93 4.60
CA CYS A 116 0.58 2.28 3.71
C CYS A 116 0.91 1.13 2.76
N THR A 117 1.63 1.46 1.70
CA THR A 117 2.12 0.46 0.75
C THR A 117 3.21 -0.41 1.37
N VAL A 118 3.18 -1.69 1.07
CA VAL A 118 4.30 -2.60 1.33
C VAL A 118 5.36 -2.38 0.25
N GLN A 119 6.61 -2.22 0.67
CA GLN A 119 7.72 -2.04 -0.25
C GLN A 119 8.04 -3.33 -1.02
N ASN A 120 8.73 -3.18 -2.16
CA ASN A 120 9.25 -4.36 -2.87
C ASN A 120 10.43 -4.96 -2.09
N LEU A 121 10.14 -5.94 -1.27
CA LEU A 121 11.13 -6.68 -0.49
C LEU A 121 11.65 -7.86 -1.30
N ALA A 122 12.96 -8.11 -1.20
CA ALA A 122 13.57 -9.37 -1.62
C ALA A 122 13.28 -10.43 -0.56
N LEU A 123 12.62 -11.50 -0.95
CA LEU A 123 12.15 -12.58 -0.07
C LEU A 123 12.72 -13.92 -0.56
N ALA A 124 12.55 -14.97 0.21
CA ALA A 124 12.93 -16.32 -0.18
C ALA A 124 11.85 -17.34 0.19
N TRP A 125 11.59 -18.28 -0.70
CA TRP A 125 10.79 -19.45 -0.40
C TRP A 125 11.50 -20.36 0.60
N GLN A 126 10.76 -21.25 1.25
CA GLN A 126 11.30 -22.18 2.24
C GLN A 126 12.42 -23.07 1.66
N ASP A 127 12.40 -23.37 0.37
CA ASP A 127 13.42 -24.13 -0.36
C ASP A 127 14.65 -23.29 -0.78
N GLY A 128 14.70 -22.02 -0.40
CA GLY A 128 15.80 -21.10 -0.69
C GLY A 128 15.70 -20.39 -2.04
N ARG A 129 14.70 -20.68 -2.87
CA ARG A 129 14.50 -19.94 -4.13
C ARG A 129 14.16 -18.47 -3.83
N PRO A 130 14.83 -17.52 -4.50
CA PRO A 130 14.51 -16.11 -4.33
C PRO A 130 13.13 -15.77 -4.90
N THR A 131 12.50 -14.78 -4.31
CA THR A 131 11.28 -14.13 -4.81
C THR A 131 11.22 -12.69 -4.31
N SER A 132 10.20 -11.97 -4.71
CA SER A 132 9.99 -10.58 -4.30
C SER A 132 8.51 -10.28 -4.10
N MET A 133 8.20 -9.17 -3.40
CA MET A 133 6.82 -8.72 -3.22
C MET A 133 6.12 -8.52 -4.57
N VAL A 134 6.80 -7.95 -5.56
CA VAL A 134 6.24 -7.72 -6.90
C VAL A 134 5.92 -9.05 -7.60
N GLU A 135 6.79 -10.05 -7.50
CA GLU A 135 6.53 -11.38 -8.09
C GLU A 135 5.35 -12.08 -7.41
N LEU A 136 5.24 -11.97 -6.08
CA LEU A 136 4.11 -12.53 -5.34
C LEU A 136 2.80 -11.86 -5.74
N LEU A 137 2.74 -10.53 -5.84
CA LEU A 137 1.56 -9.80 -6.29
C LEU A 137 1.22 -10.09 -7.76
N GLY A 138 2.23 -10.34 -8.60
CA GLY A 138 2.07 -10.73 -10.00
C GLY A 138 1.61 -12.17 -10.21
N GLY A 139 1.75 -13.04 -9.22
CA GLY A 139 1.44 -14.47 -9.35
C GLY A 139 -0.04 -14.76 -9.62
N ARG A 140 -0.95 -13.97 -9.08
CA ARG A 140 -2.39 -13.99 -9.37
C ARG A 140 -2.89 -12.55 -9.54
N PRO A 141 -2.90 -12.01 -10.75
CA PRO A 141 -3.34 -10.63 -11.00
C PRO A 141 -4.74 -10.36 -10.44
N ASN A 142 -4.94 -9.16 -9.92
CA ASN A 142 -6.19 -8.69 -9.31
C ASN A 142 -6.65 -9.43 -8.05
N ALA A 143 -5.85 -10.35 -7.51
CA ALA A 143 -6.12 -11.00 -6.23
C ALA A 143 -5.37 -10.31 -5.08
N CYS A 144 -5.97 -10.31 -3.89
CA CYS A 144 -5.26 -9.97 -2.67
C CYS A 144 -4.21 -11.04 -2.37
N LEU A 145 -3.09 -10.63 -1.79
CA LEU A 145 -2.07 -11.52 -1.26
C LEU A 145 -2.24 -11.63 0.26
N GLY A 146 -2.46 -12.83 0.75
CA GLY A 146 -2.60 -13.13 2.18
C GLY A 146 -1.31 -13.71 2.72
N PHE A 147 -0.63 -12.99 3.63
CA PHE A 147 0.51 -13.49 4.39
C PHE A 147 0.03 -14.09 5.69
N TRP A 148 0.16 -15.41 5.83
CA TRP A 148 -0.22 -16.11 7.05
C TRP A 148 1.02 -16.43 7.88
N PHE A 149 1.16 -15.77 9.00
CA PHE A 149 2.33 -15.87 9.87
C PHE A 149 2.24 -17.10 10.77
N GLY A 150 3.14 -18.08 10.55
CA GLY A 150 3.22 -19.32 11.34
C GLY A 150 1.89 -20.06 11.50
N PRO A 151 1.14 -20.32 10.40
CA PRO A 151 -0.15 -20.99 10.52
C PRO A 151 0.03 -22.42 11.04
N THR A 152 -0.92 -22.86 11.88
CA THR A 152 -1.03 -24.28 12.27
C THR A 152 -1.58 -25.11 11.11
N HIS A 153 -1.41 -26.44 11.18
CA HIS A 153 -2.02 -27.34 10.20
C HIS A 153 -3.55 -27.21 10.16
N ALA A 154 -4.21 -26.98 11.30
CA ALA A 154 -5.64 -26.79 11.36
C ALA A 154 -6.08 -25.51 10.65
N GLN A 155 -5.34 -24.42 10.81
CA GLN A 155 -5.59 -23.15 10.11
C GLN A 155 -5.39 -23.30 8.60
N ALA A 156 -4.32 -23.98 8.17
CA ALA A 156 -4.07 -24.22 6.76
C ALA A 156 -5.13 -25.16 6.13
N ALA A 157 -5.63 -26.14 6.88
CA ALA A 157 -6.75 -26.98 6.45
C ALA A 157 -8.01 -26.13 6.22
N ALA A 158 -8.29 -25.19 7.12
CA ALA A 158 -9.42 -24.27 6.95
C ALA A 158 -9.27 -23.37 5.69
N ALA A 159 -8.07 -23.17 5.18
CA ALA A 159 -7.88 -22.47 3.89
C ALA A 159 -8.43 -23.28 2.71
N SER A 160 -8.55 -24.59 2.81
CA SER A 160 -9.16 -25.43 1.79
C SER A 160 -10.69 -25.29 1.71
N ASP A 161 -11.30 -24.74 2.75
CA ASP A 161 -12.74 -24.45 2.81
C ASP A 161 -13.09 -23.10 2.18
N LEU A 162 -12.09 -22.33 1.76
CA LEU A 162 -12.32 -21.06 1.07
C LEU A 162 -12.92 -21.28 -0.31
N PRO A 163 -13.90 -20.47 -0.74
CA PRO A 163 -14.40 -20.50 -2.10
C PRO A 163 -13.25 -20.36 -3.12
N PRO A 164 -13.16 -21.21 -4.14
CA PRO A 164 -12.05 -21.23 -5.09
C PRO A 164 -12.02 -20.00 -6.00
N ASP A 165 -13.13 -19.32 -6.14
CA ASP A 165 -13.32 -18.10 -6.93
C ASP A 165 -12.91 -16.83 -6.19
N LEU A 166 -12.63 -16.90 -4.88
CA LEU A 166 -12.16 -15.74 -4.15
C LEU A 166 -10.87 -15.17 -4.77
N PRO A 167 -10.79 -13.85 -4.97
CA PRO A 167 -9.59 -13.19 -5.46
C PRO A 167 -8.54 -13.08 -4.34
N LEU A 168 -8.02 -14.23 -3.90
CA LEU A 168 -7.06 -14.37 -2.82
C LEU A 168 -5.97 -15.38 -3.21
N GLN A 169 -4.72 -14.99 -2.98
CA GLN A 169 -3.55 -15.87 -3.01
C GLN A 169 -2.99 -15.97 -1.59
N LEU A 170 -2.85 -17.17 -1.05
CA LEU A 170 -2.32 -17.40 0.29
C LEU A 170 -0.86 -17.84 0.24
N VAL A 171 -0.04 -17.26 1.11
CA VAL A 171 1.36 -17.62 1.32
C VAL A 171 1.62 -17.66 2.84
N ALA A 172 2.18 -18.76 3.33
CA ALA A 172 2.63 -18.85 4.71
C ALA A 172 3.98 -18.14 4.90
N VAL A 173 4.20 -17.56 6.06
CA VAL A 173 5.49 -17.00 6.49
C VAL A 173 5.98 -17.83 7.66
N GLY A 174 6.95 -18.70 7.40
CA GLY A 174 7.38 -19.71 8.37
C GLY A 174 6.33 -20.80 8.65
N GLY A 175 6.67 -21.73 9.53
CA GLY A 175 5.80 -22.85 9.87
C GLY A 175 5.85 -23.99 8.84
N ASN A 176 4.99 -24.99 9.05
CA ASN A 176 4.84 -26.15 8.18
C ASN A 176 3.33 -26.42 8.00
N SER A 177 2.71 -25.73 7.07
CA SER A 177 1.26 -25.71 6.93
C SER A 177 0.73 -26.40 5.67
N GLY A 178 1.62 -26.76 4.73
CA GLY A 178 1.23 -27.25 3.40
C GLY A 178 0.91 -26.15 2.39
N LEU A 179 0.85 -24.88 2.81
CA LEU A 179 0.76 -23.71 1.91
C LEU A 179 2.14 -23.42 1.29
N PRO A 180 2.21 -22.73 0.14
CA PRO A 180 3.45 -22.14 -0.31
C PRO A 180 4.05 -21.27 0.80
N THR A 181 5.28 -21.56 1.23
CA THR A 181 5.84 -20.98 2.45
C THR A 181 7.10 -20.18 2.15
N LEU A 182 7.14 -18.95 2.66
CA LEU A 182 8.32 -18.11 2.70
C LEU A 182 9.15 -18.40 3.96
N GLN A 183 10.44 -18.17 3.86
CA GLN A 183 11.27 -18.07 5.05
C GLN A 183 10.81 -16.90 5.93
N PRO A 184 10.92 -16.99 7.27
CA PRO A 184 10.69 -15.85 8.14
C PRO A 184 11.62 -14.70 7.75
N ASP A 185 11.05 -13.50 7.61
CA ASP A 185 11.77 -12.29 7.21
C ASP A 185 11.36 -11.13 8.11
N GLU A 186 12.34 -10.51 8.77
CA GLU A 186 12.10 -9.43 9.74
C GLU A 186 11.64 -8.14 9.04
N ALA A 187 12.17 -7.84 7.84
CA ALA A 187 11.75 -6.66 7.09
C ALA A 187 10.29 -6.79 6.64
N LEU A 188 9.87 -7.99 6.22
CA LEU A 188 8.46 -8.28 5.90
C LEU A 188 7.58 -8.12 7.15
N ALA A 189 7.98 -8.71 8.28
CA ALA A 189 7.24 -8.59 9.53
C ALA A 189 7.09 -7.12 9.96
N GLN A 190 8.16 -6.34 9.91
CA GLN A 190 8.16 -4.91 10.21
C GLN A 190 7.20 -4.12 9.30
N HIS A 191 7.28 -4.34 7.98
CA HIS A 191 6.39 -3.65 7.02
C HIS A 191 4.93 -4.02 7.20
N LEU A 192 4.64 -5.22 7.68
CA LEU A 192 3.28 -5.69 7.95
C LEU A 192 2.82 -5.42 9.40
N GLY A 193 3.65 -4.76 10.22
CA GLY A 193 3.30 -4.33 11.58
C GLY A 193 3.50 -5.40 12.64
N HIS A 194 4.50 -6.28 12.49
CA HIS A 194 4.85 -7.37 13.40
C HIS A 194 3.63 -8.22 13.80
N PRO A 195 2.92 -8.84 12.83
CA PRO A 195 1.74 -9.63 13.14
C PRO A 195 2.11 -10.84 14.02
N PRO A 196 1.33 -11.12 15.07
CA PRO A 196 1.58 -12.28 15.92
C PRO A 196 1.39 -13.60 15.16
N PRO A 197 2.00 -14.71 15.63
CA PRO A 197 1.79 -16.03 15.04
C PRO A 197 0.30 -16.39 14.95
N GLY A 198 -0.08 -17.05 13.85
CA GLY A 198 -1.47 -17.38 13.53
C GLY A 198 -2.25 -16.23 12.87
N SER A 199 -1.66 -15.05 12.68
CA SER A 199 -2.32 -13.94 12.01
C SER A 199 -2.23 -14.03 10.49
N LEU A 200 -3.28 -13.58 9.81
CA LEU A 200 -3.33 -13.37 8.37
C LEU A 200 -3.36 -11.88 8.07
N VAL A 201 -2.36 -11.40 7.33
CA VAL A 201 -2.31 -10.03 6.81
C VAL A 201 -2.66 -10.03 5.34
N LEU A 202 -3.67 -9.24 4.97
CA LEU A 202 -4.09 -9.07 3.59
C LEU A 202 -3.44 -7.82 2.98
N VAL A 203 -2.86 -8.02 1.79
CA VAL A 203 -2.28 -6.97 0.95
C VAL A 203 -3.05 -6.94 -0.37
N ARG A 204 -3.50 -5.76 -0.77
CA ARG A 204 -4.25 -5.54 -2.01
C ARG A 204 -3.34 -5.65 -3.24
N PRO A 205 -3.91 -5.79 -4.46
CA PRO A 205 -3.12 -5.83 -5.71
C PRO A 205 -2.24 -4.58 -5.94
N ASP A 206 -2.63 -3.43 -5.39
CA ASP A 206 -1.87 -2.17 -5.41
C ASP A 206 -0.88 -2.04 -4.24
N ALA A 207 -0.53 -3.16 -3.59
CA ALA A 207 0.41 -3.27 -2.49
C ALA A 207 0.01 -2.55 -1.19
N TYR A 208 -1.23 -2.10 -1.01
CA TYR A 208 -1.68 -1.57 0.27
C TYR A 208 -2.08 -2.67 1.23
N ARG A 209 -1.63 -2.56 2.49
CA ARG A 209 -2.10 -3.43 3.57
C ARG A 209 -3.58 -3.17 3.84
N ALA A 210 -4.43 -4.16 3.59
CA ALA A 210 -5.87 -4.04 3.73
C ALA A 210 -6.37 -4.39 5.12
N ALA A 211 -5.85 -5.45 5.72
CA ALA A 211 -6.32 -5.92 7.03
C ALA A 211 -5.32 -6.85 7.71
N CYS A 212 -5.54 -7.08 9.01
CA CYS A 212 -4.86 -8.11 9.77
C CYS A 212 -5.92 -8.84 10.62
N LEU A 213 -6.07 -10.13 10.40
CA LEU A 213 -6.94 -11.02 11.18
C LEU A 213 -6.09 -11.88 12.12
N GLN A 214 -6.48 -11.95 13.37
CA GLN A 214 -5.85 -12.86 14.33
C GLN A 214 -6.59 -14.21 14.32
N GLN A 215 -5.85 -15.28 14.15
CA GLN A 215 -6.37 -16.66 14.11
C GLN A 215 -7.65 -16.82 13.26
N PRO A 216 -7.63 -16.39 11.99
CA PRO A 216 -8.82 -16.40 11.16
C PRO A 216 -9.23 -17.82 10.78
N ASP A 217 -10.52 -17.99 10.55
CA ASP A 217 -11.14 -19.12 9.88
C ASP A 217 -11.59 -18.76 8.44
N ALA A 218 -12.07 -19.73 7.68
CA ALA A 218 -12.53 -19.50 6.32
C ALA A 218 -13.69 -18.50 6.24
N THR A 219 -14.56 -18.47 7.25
CA THR A 219 -15.72 -17.57 7.32
C THR A 219 -15.28 -16.12 7.49
N SER A 220 -14.38 -15.84 8.44
CA SER A 220 -13.86 -14.50 8.70
C SER A 220 -13.02 -13.96 7.53
N ILE A 221 -12.22 -14.82 6.88
CA ILE A 221 -11.47 -14.45 5.68
C ILE A 221 -12.43 -14.07 4.55
N THR A 222 -13.43 -14.91 4.28
CA THR A 222 -14.42 -14.68 3.22
C THR A 222 -15.22 -13.39 3.49
N ALA A 223 -15.69 -13.19 4.71
CA ALA A 223 -16.45 -12.00 5.09
C ALA A 223 -15.61 -10.72 4.91
N LEU A 224 -14.35 -10.76 5.34
CA LEU A 224 -13.45 -9.63 5.19
C LEU A 224 -13.17 -9.28 3.72
N LEU A 225 -12.89 -10.29 2.88
CA LEU A 225 -12.66 -10.06 1.45
C LEU A 225 -13.90 -9.53 0.74
N ARG A 226 -15.08 -10.07 1.06
CA ARG A 226 -16.34 -9.55 0.52
C ARG A 226 -16.56 -8.08 0.87
N ALA A 227 -16.30 -7.73 2.12
CA ALA A 227 -16.41 -6.33 2.56
C ALA A 227 -15.34 -5.43 1.90
N ALA A 228 -14.07 -5.85 1.93
CA ALA A 228 -12.94 -5.04 1.44
C ALA A 228 -12.93 -4.85 -0.07
N LEU A 229 -13.45 -5.81 -0.84
CA LEU A 229 -13.45 -5.80 -2.30
C LEU A 229 -14.85 -5.63 -2.90
N SER A 230 -15.88 -5.36 -2.08
CA SER A 230 -17.29 -5.27 -2.51
C SER A 230 -17.70 -6.46 -3.40
N LEU A 231 -17.31 -7.70 -3.03
CA LEU A 231 -17.61 -8.90 -3.82
C LEU A 231 -19.13 -9.18 -3.86
N ARG A 232 -19.56 -9.77 -4.95
CA ARG A 232 -20.95 -10.20 -5.17
C ARG A 232 -21.30 -11.46 -4.39
#